data_c00b0754df7cddaefd50424d6e6541df
#
_entry.id   c00b0754df7cddaefd50424d6e6541df
#
_cell.length_a   1.000
_cell.length_b   1.000
_cell.length_c   1.000
_cell.angle_alpha   90.00
_cell.angle_beta   90.00
_cell.angle_gamma   90.00
#
_symmetry.space_group_name_H-M   'P 1'
#
loop_
_entity.id
_entity.type
_entity.pdbx_description
1 polymer ?
#
loop_
_entity_poly.entity_id
_entity_poly.type
_entity_poly.pdbx_seq_one_letter_code
_entity_poly.pdbx_strand_id
1 'polypeptide(L)'
;MNWPRIEAIVYGEEASPRDVMGPRITPDGVLIQGFFPDAEEVSVISGKKTYVCEKEDEAGYFAALLPVRKVPEYKFRVKTGETVIESYDPYAFACQITEEEEKAFCAGVYYEAYKKLGAHPMEINGIKGTLFAVWAPNAISVNIAGDFNGWIGRATIMHRMPMSGIFELFVPGIEAGTHYKYEIKVKGGEVLLKADPYGNGAEHDPEGASVVTDISGFKWNDADWMKERSRFDDRKQPVSVYETSLEEWKSAEELVEFLAEEDFTHVELHPVMEYLDDITGGYSTYAYYAPTSRFGSAADFQKLVDELHQAGIGVILDWTPAQFPRYASGL
;
A
#
# COMPACT_ATOMS: atom_id res chain seq x y z
N MET A 1 -28.08 16.67 4.23
CA MET A 1 -26.68 16.59 3.71
C MET A 1 -25.81 17.63 4.37
N ASN A 2 -24.49 17.36 4.50
CA ASN A 2 -23.52 18.31 5.07
C ASN A 2 -22.74 18.98 3.92
N TRP A 3 -23.31 20.04 3.36
CA TRP A 3 -22.77 20.69 2.16
C TRP A 3 -21.32 21.20 2.31
N PRO A 4 -20.89 21.81 3.43
CA PRO A 4 -19.48 22.23 3.56
C PRO A 4 -18.49 21.07 3.44
N ARG A 5 -18.85 19.88 3.91
CA ARG A 5 -18.00 18.70 3.77
C ARG A 5 -18.08 18.04 2.40
N ILE A 6 -19.23 18.14 1.72
CA ILE A 6 -19.38 17.72 0.32
C ILE A 6 -18.48 18.58 -0.56
N GLU A 7 -18.47 19.89 -0.36
CA GLU A 7 -17.53 20.79 -1.05
C GLU A 7 -16.08 20.41 -0.77
N ALA A 8 -15.73 20.06 0.48
CA ALA A 8 -14.39 19.59 0.82
C ALA A 8 -14.01 18.27 0.10
N ILE A 9 -14.97 17.35 -0.14
CA ILE A 9 -14.78 16.17 -0.99
C ILE A 9 -14.46 16.60 -2.42
N VAL A 10 -15.29 17.46 -2.98
CA VAL A 10 -15.15 17.95 -4.38
C VAL A 10 -13.81 18.63 -4.63
N TYR A 11 -13.33 19.41 -3.65
CA TYR A 11 -12.04 20.11 -3.73
C TYR A 11 -10.85 19.27 -3.25
N GLY A 12 -11.08 18.01 -2.84
CA GLY A 12 -10.02 17.11 -2.32
C GLY A 12 -9.39 17.64 -1.04
N GLU A 13 -10.18 18.19 -0.12
CA GLU A 13 -9.75 18.76 1.17
C GLU A 13 -10.33 18.03 2.38
N GLU A 14 -11.18 17.04 2.14
CA GLU A 14 -11.77 16.25 3.22
C GLU A 14 -10.81 15.15 3.69
N ALA A 15 -10.38 15.24 4.93
CA ALA A 15 -9.48 14.26 5.55
C ALA A 15 -10.21 13.06 6.18
N SER A 16 -11.53 13.17 6.36
CA SER A 16 -12.36 12.11 6.97
C SER A 16 -13.55 11.75 6.06
N PRO A 17 -13.29 11.26 4.83
CA PRO A 17 -14.33 11.04 3.83
C PRO A 17 -15.42 10.07 4.29
N ARG A 18 -15.12 9.14 5.18
CA ARG A 18 -16.08 8.20 5.77
C ARG A 18 -17.20 8.87 6.57
N ASP A 19 -16.97 10.08 7.07
CA ASP A 19 -18.02 10.85 7.76
C ASP A 19 -19.03 11.46 6.78
N VAL A 20 -18.73 11.44 5.49
CA VAL A 20 -19.56 12.04 4.44
C VAL A 20 -20.01 11.00 3.44
N MET A 21 -19.10 10.18 2.92
CA MET A 21 -19.35 9.10 1.98
C MET A 21 -19.64 7.77 2.67
N GLY A 22 -20.12 6.80 1.90
CA GLY A 22 -20.49 5.49 2.43
C GLY A 22 -21.93 5.43 2.94
N PRO A 23 -22.30 4.32 3.60
CA PRO A 23 -23.64 4.07 4.06
C PRO A 23 -23.88 4.72 5.43
N ARG A 24 -25.03 5.40 5.57
CA ARG A 24 -25.46 6.03 6.83
C ARG A 24 -26.91 5.69 7.15
N ILE A 25 -27.16 5.20 8.35
CA ILE A 25 -28.52 4.95 8.82
C ILE A 25 -29.18 6.29 9.21
N THR A 26 -30.35 6.55 8.63
CA THR A 26 -31.19 7.71 8.93
C THR A 26 -32.57 7.27 9.40
N PRO A 27 -33.43 8.16 9.93
CA PRO A 27 -34.81 7.84 10.27
C PRO A 27 -35.62 7.30 9.06
N ASP A 28 -35.32 7.78 7.87
CA ASP A 28 -36.07 7.49 6.63
C ASP A 28 -35.52 6.27 5.87
N GLY A 29 -34.34 5.76 6.25
CA GLY A 29 -33.69 4.64 5.59
C GLY A 29 -32.19 4.65 5.68
N VAL A 30 -31.52 3.97 4.75
CA VAL A 30 -30.04 4.02 4.61
C VAL A 30 -29.69 4.95 3.47
N LEU A 31 -29.03 6.05 3.81
CA LEU A 31 -28.46 6.97 2.82
C LEU A 31 -27.07 6.45 2.41
N ILE A 32 -26.87 6.26 1.10
CA ILE A 32 -25.60 5.85 0.51
C ILE A 32 -25.11 7.01 -0.35
N GLN A 33 -23.85 7.42 -0.14
CA GLN A 33 -23.26 8.58 -0.78
C GLN A 33 -21.89 8.22 -1.35
N GLY A 34 -21.56 8.73 -2.54
CA GLY A 34 -20.27 8.49 -3.18
C GLY A 34 -19.89 9.63 -4.11
N PHE A 35 -18.60 9.73 -4.42
CA PHE A 35 -18.03 10.73 -5.31
C PHE A 35 -17.41 10.05 -6.54
N PHE A 36 -17.94 10.34 -7.71
CA PHE A 36 -17.58 9.78 -9.01
C PHE A 36 -17.44 10.91 -10.03
N PRO A 37 -16.27 11.57 -10.13
CA PRO A 37 -16.10 12.84 -10.86
C PRO A 37 -16.54 12.81 -12.32
N ASP A 38 -16.34 11.68 -13.02
CA ASP A 38 -16.60 11.57 -14.45
C ASP A 38 -17.86 10.76 -14.78
N ALA A 39 -18.65 10.41 -13.75
CA ALA A 39 -19.84 9.59 -13.94
C ALA A 39 -21.02 10.40 -14.53
N GLU A 40 -21.67 9.79 -15.52
CA GLU A 40 -22.95 10.27 -16.07
C GLU A 40 -24.13 9.77 -15.23
N GLU A 41 -24.08 8.50 -14.85
CA GLU A 41 -25.12 7.84 -14.05
C GLU A 41 -24.49 6.94 -13.00
N VAL A 42 -25.04 6.98 -11.78
CA VAL A 42 -24.65 6.10 -10.69
C VAL A 42 -25.89 5.44 -10.11
N SER A 43 -25.78 4.15 -9.80
CA SER A 43 -26.83 3.40 -9.12
C SER A 43 -26.25 2.52 -8.02
N VAL A 44 -27.03 2.31 -6.95
CA VAL A 44 -26.73 1.33 -5.91
C VAL A 44 -27.46 0.03 -6.22
N ILE A 45 -26.73 -1.06 -6.29
CA ILE A 45 -27.26 -2.40 -6.49
C ILE A 45 -27.20 -3.14 -5.15
N SER A 46 -28.35 -3.63 -4.71
CA SER A 46 -28.44 -4.48 -3.50
C SER A 46 -29.34 -5.67 -3.77
N GLY A 47 -28.74 -6.86 -3.83
CA GLY A 47 -29.42 -8.08 -4.24
C GLY A 47 -30.01 -7.95 -5.66
N LYS A 48 -31.36 -8.05 -5.77
CA LYS A 48 -32.08 -7.90 -7.05
C LYS A 48 -32.60 -6.48 -7.30
N LYS A 49 -32.34 -5.55 -6.40
CA LYS A 49 -32.85 -4.18 -6.50
C LYS A 49 -31.75 -3.22 -6.95
N THR A 50 -32.16 -2.28 -7.79
CA THR A 50 -31.31 -1.17 -8.24
C THR A 50 -31.96 0.14 -7.79
N TYR A 51 -31.20 1.02 -7.19
CA TYR A 51 -31.61 2.34 -6.76
C TYR A 51 -30.77 3.37 -7.50
N VAL A 52 -31.40 4.19 -8.31
CA VAL A 52 -30.73 5.27 -9.05
C VAL A 52 -30.30 6.33 -8.03
N CYS A 53 -29.07 6.77 -8.13
CA CYS A 53 -28.56 7.87 -7.32
C CYS A 53 -28.94 9.22 -7.95
N GLU A 54 -29.30 10.18 -7.11
CA GLU A 54 -29.43 11.57 -7.52
C GLU A 54 -28.05 12.21 -7.55
N LYS A 55 -27.77 12.96 -8.61
CA LYS A 55 -26.53 13.75 -8.73
C LYS A 55 -26.74 15.05 -7.95
N GLU A 56 -26.13 15.13 -6.79
CA GLU A 56 -26.29 16.23 -5.84
C GLU A 56 -25.38 17.42 -6.13
N ASP A 57 -24.23 17.15 -6.78
CA ASP A 57 -23.27 18.16 -7.18
C ASP A 57 -22.74 17.86 -8.59
N GLU A 58 -22.59 18.89 -9.42
CA GLU A 58 -22.13 18.78 -10.80
C GLU A 58 -20.73 18.17 -10.93
N ALA A 59 -19.89 18.31 -9.91
CA ALA A 59 -18.57 17.70 -9.86
C ALA A 59 -18.58 16.17 -9.70
N GLY A 60 -19.78 15.56 -9.50
CA GLY A 60 -19.95 14.10 -9.45
C GLY A 60 -20.20 13.53 -8.07
N TYR A 61 -20.83 14.30 -7.17
CA TYR A 61 -21.31 13.76 -5.90
C TYR A 61 -22.73 13.19 -6.06
N PHE A 62 -22.91 11.92 -5.69
CA PHE A 62 -24.15 11.17 -5.86
C PHE A 62 -24.67 10.62 -4.54
N ALA A 63 -25.99 10.56 -4.42
CA ALA A 63 -26.64 10.00 -3.23
C ALA A 63 -27.88 9.17 -3.60
N ALA A 64 -28.16 8.13 -2.81
CA ALA A 64 -29.39 7.36 -2.87
C ALA A 64 -29.90 7.03 -1.47
N LEU A 65 -31.21 7.22 -1.25
CA LEU A 65 -31.87 6.80 -0.01
C LEU A 65 -32.56 5.45 -0.25
N LEU A 66 -32.09 4.42 0.45
CA LEU A 66 -32.66 3.08 0.38
C LEU A 66 -33.71 2.92 1.50
N PRO A 67 -34.94 2.47 1.20
CA PRO A 67 -36.00 2.29 2.20
C PRO A 67 -35.79 0.99 3.01
N VAL A 68 -34.63 0.89 3.67
CA VAL A 68 -34.23 -0.24 4.52
C VAL A 68 -33.70 0.28 5.85
N ARG A 69 -33.80 -0.56 6.92
CA ARG A 69 -33.42 -0.13 8.27
C ARG A 69 -32.02 -0.54 8.71
N LYS A 70 -31.35 -1.36 7.89
CA LYS A 70 -29.97 -1.81 8.12
C LYS A 70 -29.19 -1.63 6.83
N VAL A 71 -27.91 -1.34 6.95
CA VAL A 71 -27.00 -1.29 5.81
C VAL A 71 -27.00 -2.65 5.14
N PRO A 72 -27.45 -2.75 3.87
CA PRO A 72 -27.40 -4.00 3.12
C PRO A 72 -26.02 -4.19 2.52
N GLU A 73 -25.72 -5.39 2.05
CA GLU A 73 -24.64 -5.57 1.08
C GLU A 73 -25.03 -4.90 -0.24
N TYR A 74 -24.13 -4.10 -0.80
CA TYR A 74 -24.36 -3.36 -2.03
C TYR A 74 -23.09 -3.11 -2.82
N LYS A 75 -23.29 -2.76 -4.09
CA LYS A 75 -22.26 -2.24 -5.01
C LYS A 75 -22.76 -0.96 -5.66
N PHE A 76 -21.84 -0.10 -6.05
CA PHE A 76 -22.11 0.93 -7.03
C PHE A 76 -22.03 0.35 -8.44
N ARG A 77 -22.94 0.78 -9.31
CA ARG A 77 -22.84 0.67 -10.77
C ARG A 77 -22.65 2.08 -11.30
N VAL A 78 -21.49 2.33 -11.89
CA VAL A 78 -21.07 3.64 -12.39
C VAL A 78 -20.98 3.57 -13.91
N LYS A 79 -21.64 4.49 -14.60
CA LYS A 79 -21.59 4.64 -16.05
C LYS A 79 -20.82 5.90 -16.41
N THR A 80 -19.78 5.72 -17.23
CA THR A 80 -18.98 6.80 -17.80
C THR A 80 -18.86 6.56 -19.32
N GLY A 81 -19.53 7.36 -20.13
CA GLY A 81 -19.65 7.12 -21.57
C GLY A 81 -20.25 5.74 -21.88
N GLU A 82 -19.52 4.91 -22.63
CA GLU A 82 -19.94 3.54 -22.95
C GLU A 82 -19.54 2.51 -21.89
N THR A 83 -18.72 2.89 -20.91
CA THR A 83 -18.20 1.99 -19.88
C THR A 83 -19.15 1.92 -18.68
N VAL A 84 -19.42 0.71 -18.20
CA VAL A 84 -20.19 0.47 -16.98
C VAL A 84 -19.35 -0.43 -16.05
N ILE A 85 -19.07 0.08 -14.86
CA ILE A 85 -18.29 -0.63 -13.85
C ILE A 85 -19.15 -0.89 -12.61
N GLU A 86 -19.04 -2.09 -12.05
CA GLU A 86 -19.62 -2.42 -10.75
C GLU A 86 -18.52 -2.64 -9.73
N SER A 87 -18.54 -1.88 -8.63
CA SER A 87 -17.56 -1.98 -7.56
C SER A 87 -18.20 -1.90 -6.18
N TYR A 88 -17.58 -2.53 -5.19
CA TYR A 88 -17.93 -2.30 -3.80
C TYR A 88 -17.51 -0.89 -3.38
N ASP A 89 -18.24 -0.34 -2.42
CA ASP A 89 -17.92 0.98 -1.84
C ASP A 89 -16.76 0.86 -0.84
N PRO A 90 -15.61 1.52 -1.07
CA PRO A 90 -14.49 1.51 -0.14
C PRO A 90 -14.87 2.05 1.25
N TYR A 91 -15.80 2.98 1.31
CA TYR A 91 -16.22 3.65 2.56
C TYR A 91 -17.22 2.83 3.39
N ALA A 92 -17.68 1.69 2.87
CA ALA A 92 -18.49 0.73 3.62
C ALA A 92 -17.68 -0.17 4.55
N PHE A 93 -16.34 -0.19 4.41
CA PHE A 93 -15.45 -1.02 5.23
C PHE A 93 -14.90 -0.22 6.42
N ALA A 94 -14.82 -0.86 7.59
CA ALA A 94 -14.23 -0.25 8.77
C ALA A 94 -12.72 -0.02 8.61
N CYS A 95 -12.17 0.94 9.35
CA CYS A 95 -10.73 1.12 9.46
C CYS A 95 -10.06 -0.17 9.96
N GLN A 96 -8.88 -0.47 9.43
CA GLN A 96 -8.13 -1.68 9.75
C GLN A 96 -7.00 -1.43 10.76
N ILE A 97 -6.63 -0.17 10.95
CA ILE A 97 -5.74 0.24 12.03
C ILE A 97 -6.61 0.47 13.27
N THR A 98 -6.34 -0.26 14.33
CA THR A 98 -7.07 -0.15 15.59
C THR A 98 -6.63 1.06 16.40
N GLU A 99 -7.44 1.48 17.36
CA GLU A 99 -7.10 2.59 18.27
C GLU A 99 -5.86 2.26 19.11
N GLU A 100 -5.67 1.00 19.50
CA GLU A 100 -4.50 0.53 20.24
C GLU A 100 -3.23 0.59 19.38
N GLU A 101 -3.30 0.17 18.12
CA GLU A 101 -2.19 0.27 17.16
C GLU A 101 -1.82 1.74 16.90
N GLU A 102 -2.82 2.61 16.74
CA GLU A 102 -2.61 4.05 16.57
C GLU A 102 -1.94 4.68 17.80
N LYS A 103 -2.37 4.34 19.00
CA LYS A 103 -1.74 4.79 20.24
C LYS A 103 -0.30 4.31 20.36
N ALA A 104 -0.04 3.04 20.03
CA ALA A 104 1.31 2.47 20.04
C ALA A 104 2.22 3.16 19.01
N PHE A 105 1.68 3.49 17.84
CA PHE A 105 2.40 4.26 16.80
C PHE A 105 2.76 5.65 17.31
N CYS A 106 1.81 6.39 17.88
CA CYS A 106 2.05 7.72 18.46
C CYS A 106 3.07 7.70 19.60
N ALA A 107 3.11 6.62 20.37
CA ALA A 107 4.08 6.41 21.44
C ALA A 107 5.48 5.95 20.96
N GLY A 108 5.64 5.67 19.65
CA GLY A 108 6.90 5.21 19.06
C GLY A 108 7.27 3.76 19.42
N VAL A 109 6.29 2.94 19.80
CA VAL A 109 6.51 1.53 20.21
C VAL A 109 5.78 0.52 19.32
N TYR A 110 5.24 0.96 18.18
CA TYR A 110 4.61 0.08 17.21
C TYR A 110 5.65 -0.44 16.21
N TYR A 111 6.46 -1.39 16.63
CA TYR A 111 7.56 -1.96 15.83
C TYR A 111 7.09 -2.76 14.61
N GLU A 112 5.83 -3.13 14.56
CA GLU A 112 5.22 -3.86 13.44
C GLU A 112 4.43 -2.94 12.48
N ALA A 113 4.71 -1.63 12.49
CA ALA A 113 4.02 -0.66 11.64
C ALA A 113 4.06 -1.02 10.14
N TYR A 114 5.14 -1.66 9.68
CA TYR A 114 5.30 -2.16 8.31
C TYR A 114 4.25 -3.20 7.89
N LYS A 115 3.56 -3.83 8.84
CA LYS A 115 2.45 -4.77 8.54
C LYS A 115 1.13 -4.06 8.24
N LYS A 116 1.06 -2.76 8.49
CA LYS A 116 -0.12 -1.92 8.26
C LYS A 116 0.14 -0.80 7.26
N LEU A 117 1.28 -0.09 7.42
CA LEU A 117 1.69 0.93 6.47
C LEU A 117 2.17 0.26 5.17
N GLY A 118 1.83 0.87 4.04
CA GLY A 118 2.05 0.29 2.72
C GLY A 118 0.74 -0.14 2.05
N ALA A 119 0.86 -0.99 1.04
CA ALA A 119 -0.26 -1.60 0.31
C ALA A 119 -0.30 -3.10 0.57
N HIS A 120 -1.34 -3.56 1.27
CA HIS A 120 -1.46 -4.94 1.70
C HIS A 120 -2.71 -5.60 1.09
N PRO A 121 -2.55 -6.54 0.13
CA PRO A 121 -3.65 -7.37 -0.34
C PRO A 121 -4.27 -8.16 0.83
N MET A 122 -5.59 -8.09 0.96
CA MET A 122 -6.30 -8.79 2.03
C MET A 122 -7.75 -9.08 1.66
N GLU A 123 -8.44 -9.82 2.51
CA GLU A 123 -9.85 -10.11 2.38
C GLU A 123 -10.60 -9.63 3.62
N ILE A 124 -11.64 -8.81 3.41
CA ILE A 124 -12.52 -8.31 4.48
C ILE A 124 -13.95 -8.74 4.17
N ASN A 125 -14.56 -9.48 5.07
CA ASN A 125 -15.94 -10.00 4.92
C ASN A 125 -16.17 -10.78 3.61
N GLY A 126 -15.17 -11.54 3.14
CA GLY A 126 -15.25 -12.31 1.90
C GLY A 126 -14.98 -11.49 0.63
N ILE A 127 -14.62 -10.21 0.75
CA ILE A 127 -14.33 -9.33 -0.37
C ILE A 127 -12.83 -9.06 -0.41
N LYS A 128 -12.19 -9.47 -1.51
CA LYS A 128 -10.77 -9.23 -1.76
C LYS A 128 -10.54 -7.79 -2.18
N GLY A 129 -9.38 -7.26 -1.80
CA GLY A 129 -8.93 -5.92 -2.14
C GLY A 129 -7.58 -5.63 -1.52
N THR A 130 -7.19 -4.35 -1.50
CA THR A 130 -5.92 -3.90 -0.92
C THR A 130 -6.17 -2.82 0.12
N LEU A 131 -5.58 -2.97 1.29
CA LEU A 131 -5.46 -1.91 2.28
C LEU A 131 -4.27 -1.03 1.92
N PHE A 132 -4.52 0.25 1.76
CA PHE A 132 -3.48 1.27 1.62
C PHE A 132 -3.40 2.08 2.91
N ALA A 133 -2.19 2.28 3.42
CA ALA A 133 -1.98 3.12 4.59
C ALA A 133 -0.65 3.86 4.50
N VAL A 134 -0.65 5.17 4.80
CA VAL A 134 0.54 6.02 4.76
C VAL A 134 0.52 7.04 5.90
N TRP A 135 1.68 7.29 6.49
CA TRP A 135 1.85 8.33 7.48
C TRP A 135 2.20 9.66 6.81
N ALA A 136 1.28 10.61 6.85
CA ALA A 136 1.42 11.93 6.26
C ALA A 136 0.84 13.03 7.18
N PRO A 137 1.43 13.26 8.38
CA PRO A 137 0.81 14.06 9.44
C PRO A 137 0.59 15.53 9.05
N ASN A 138 1.35 16.03 8.09
CA ASN A 138 1.27 17.42 7.61
C ASN A 138 0.35 17.61 6.40
N ALA A 139 -0.20 16.52 5.85
CA ALA A 139 -1.12 16.56 4.72
C ALA A 139 -2.49 17.12 5.14
N ILE A 140 -3.12 17.86 4.24
CA ILE A 140 -4.54 18.24 4.33
C ILE A 140 -5.39 17.01 4.01
N SER A 141 -5.09 16.34 2.89
CA SER A 141 -5.72 15.10 2.44
C SER A 141 -4.71 14.24 1.71
N VAL A 142 -4.99 12.95 1.65
CA VAL A 142 -4.25 11.98 0.86
C VAL A 142 -5.23 11.17 0.04
N ASN A 143 -4.93 11.01 -1.24
CA ASN A 143 -5.69 10.22 -2.18
C ASN A 143 -4.81 9.12 -2.77
N ILE A 144 -5.41 8.09 -3.37
CA ILE A 144 -4.67 7.05 -4.07
C ILE A 144 -4.93 7.25 -5.57
N ALA A 145 -3.88 7.53 -6.34
CA ALA A 145 -3.91 7.57 -7.79
C ALA A 145 -3.25 6.29 -8.33
N GLY A 146 -3.87 5.63 -9.29
CA GLY A 146 -3.34 4.39 -9.85
C GLY A 146 -4.10 3.90 -11.08
N ASP A 147 -3.71 2.75 -11.60
CA ASP A 147 -4.29 2.15 -12.82
C ASP A 147 -5.81 1.95 -12.71
N PHE A 148 -6.30 1.66 -11.51
CA PHE A 148 -7.70 1.34 -11.23
C PHE A 148 -8.65 2.56 -11.28
N ASN A 149 -8.13 3.77 -11.22
CA ASN A 149 -8.93 5.00 -11.28
C ASN A 149 -8.41 6.01 -12.32
N GLY A 150 -7.64 5.53 -13.31
CA GLY A 150 -7.08 6.36 -14.38
C GLY A 150 -6.14 7.44 -13.86
N TRP A 151 -5.47 7.19 -12.75
CA TRP A 151 -4.57 8.13 -12.07
C TRP A 151 -5.25 9.42 -11.57
N ILE A 152 -6.57 9.36 -11.32
CA ILE A 152 -7.38 10.45 -10.76
C ILE A 152 -7.55 10.22 -9.26
N GLY A 153 -6.60 10.68 -8.44
CA GLY A 153 -6.56 10.42 -7.00
C GLY A 153 -7.81 10.88 -6.25
N ARG A 154 -8.39 12.03 -6.63
CA ARG A 154 -9.60 12.57 -5.98
C ARG A 154 -10.82 11.62 -5.99
N ALA A 155 -10.82 10.58 -6.84
CA ALA A 155 -11.86 9.56 -6.82
C ALA A 155 -11.69 8.55 -5.67
N THR A 156 -10.53 8.52 -5.02
CA THR A 156 -10.19 7.54 -3.98
C THR A 156 -9.49 8.23 -2.81
N ILE A 157 -10.29 8.88 -1.97
CA ILE A 157 -9.82 9.72 -0.85
C ILE A 157 -9.60 8.83 0.39
N MET A 158 -8.42 8.91 0.99
CA MET A 158 -8.09 8.15 2.20
C MET A 158 -8.65 8.82 3.46
N HIS A 159 -8.97 8.00 4.46
CA HIS A 159 -9.45 8.47 5.76
C HIS A 159 -8.28 8.68 6.72
N ARG A 160 -8.21 9.87 7.31
CA ARG A 160 -7.19 10.23 8.30
C ARG A 160 -7.53 9.67 9.67
N MET A 161 -6.61 8.95 10.25
CA MET A 161 -6.68 8.52 11.64
C MET A 161 -6.52 9.73 12.58
N PRO A 162 -7.32 9.78 13.66
CA PRO A 162 -7.50 11.03 14.43
C PRO A 162 -6.26 11.48 15.22
N MET A 163 -5.37 10.58 15.63
CA MET A 163 -4.25 10.90 16.53
C MET A 163 -2.90 10.93 15.79
N SER A 164 -2.66 9.97 14.90
CA SER A 164 -1.33 9.73 14.33
C SER A 164 -1.03 10.54 13.07
N GLY A 165 -2.08 10.94 12.34
CA GLY A 165 -1.94 11.46 10.98
C GLY A 165 -1.60 10.38 9.95
N ILE A 166 -1.86 9.12 10.26
CA ILE A 166 -1.92 8.04 9.27
C ILE A 166 -3.20 8.20 8.46
N PHE A 167 -3.12 8.01 7.16
CA PHE A 167 -4.26 7.89 6.27
C PHE A 167 -4.40 6.45 5.84
N GLU A 168 -5.62 5.91 5.84
CA GLU A 168 -5.88 4.55 5.38
C GLU A 168 -7.14 4.45 4.54
N LEU A 169 -7.17 3.47 3.64
CA LEU A 169 -8.38 3.06 2.92
C LEU A 169 -8.23 1.63 2.42
N PHE A 170 -9.21 0.77 2.68
CA PHE A 170 -9.34 -0.50 1.99
C PHE A 170 -10.08 -0.27 0.66
N VAL A 171 -9.45 -0.64 -0.45
CA VAL A 171 -10.03 -0.51 -1.79
C VAL A 171 -10.35 -1.91 -2.32
N PRO A 172 -11.63 -2.26 -2.41
CA PRO A 172 -12.07 -3.56 -2.94
C PRO A 172 -11.67 -3.75 -4.40
N GLY A 173 -11.31 -4.98 -4.77
CA GLY A 173 -11.02 -5.36 -6.14
C GLY A 173 -9.61 -4.99 -6.64
N ILE A 174 -8.79 -4.33 -5.82
CA ILE A 174 -7.40 -4.07 -6.18
C ILE A 174 -6.55 -5.29 -5.85
N GLU A 175 -5.80 -5.76 -6.85
CA GLU A 175 -5.00 -6.97 -6.78
C GLU A 175 -3.50 -6.65 -6.89
N ALA A 176 -2.65 -7.64 -6.57
CA ALA A 176 -1.21 -7.56 -6.77
C ALA A 176 -0.88 -7.26 -8.25
N GLY A 177 0.16 -6.47 -8.48
CA GLY A 177 0.58 -5.96 -9.79
C GLY A 177 -0.01 -4.60 -10.15
N THR A 178 -0.95 -4.05 -9.38
CA THR A 178 -1.54 -2.72 -9.62
C THR A 178 -0.54 -1.63 -9.27
N HIS A 179 -0.33 -0.67 -10.18
CA HIS A 179 0.51 0.50 -9.94
C HIS A 179 -0.26 1.63 -9.26
N TYR A 180 0.40 2.32 -8.33
CA TYR A 180 -0.21 3.43 -7.60
C TYR A 180 0.82 4.42 -7.08
N LYS A 181 0.35 5.62 -6.74
CA LYS A 181 1.04 6.66 -5.95
C LYS A 181 0.07 7.27 -4.97
N TYR A 182 0.61 7.89 -3.93
CA TYR A 182 -0.18 8.78 -3.07
C TYR A 182 -0.19 10.20 -3.65
N GLU A 183 -1.38 10.74 -3.84
CA GLU A 183 -1.62 12.15 -4.16
C GLU A 183 -1.85 12.90 -2.85
N ILE A 184 -0.86 13.69 -2.44
CA ILE A 184 -0.81 14.35 -1.14
C ILE A 184 -1.05 15.84 -1.32
N LYS A 185 -2.15 16.36 -0.79
CA LYS A 185 -2.43 17.79 -0.76
C LYS A 185 -1.83 18.40 0.51
N VAL A 186 -0.95 19.38 0.34
CA VAL A 186 -0.27 20.07 1.44
C VAL A 186 -0.83 21.47 1.67
N LYS A 187 -0.49 22.08 2.79
CA LYS A 187 -0.84 23.48 3.06
C LYS A 187 -0.28 24.40 1.97
N GLY A 188 -1.14 25.26 1.43
CA GLY A 188 -0.81 26.11 0.28
C GLY A 188 -1.43 25.63 -1.02
N GLY A 189 -2.06 24.45 -1.04
CA GLY A 189 -2.81 23.93 -2.19
C GLY A 189 -1.98 23.16 -3.21
N GLU A 190 -0.68 22.99 -2.97
CA GLU A 190 0.18 22.12 -3.78
C GLU A 190 -0.23 20.66 -3.62
N VAL A 191 -0.18 19.92 -4.71
CA VAL A 191 -0.46 18.48 -4.77
C VAL A 191 0.82 17.76 -5.19
N LEU A 192 1.27 16.84 -4.35
CA LEU A 192 2.48 16.03 -4.56
C LEU A 192 2.08 14.59 -4.88
N LEU A 193 2.65 14.03 -5.94
CA LEU A 193 2.56 12.60 -6.23
C LEU A 193 3.78 11.89 -5.67
N LYS A 194 3.57 11.00 -4.69
CA LYS A 194 4.64 10.32 -3.97
C LYS A 194 4.50 8.80 -4.06
N ALA A 195 5.63 8.12 -4.20
CA ALA A 195 5.71 6.68 -4.01
C ALA A 195 5.38 6.30 -2.55
N ASP A 196 5.03 5.04 -2.33
CA ASP A 196 4.74 4.54 -0.99
C ASP A 196 6.03 4.24 -0.24
N PRO A 197 6.29 4.90 0.90
CA PRO A 197 7.49 4.65 1.69
C PRO A 197 7.56 3.24 2.30
N TYR A 198 6.44 2.54 2.41
CA TYR A 198 6.34 1.16 2.91
C TYR A 198 5.93 0.16 1.83
N GLY A 199 5.92 0.56 0.55
CA GLY A 199 5.57 -0.33 -0.56
C GLY A 199 6.53 -1.51 -0.67
N ASN A 200 5.99 -2.73 -0.80
CA ASN A 200 6.77 -3.97 -0.94
C ASN A 200 7.18 -4.24 -2.40
N GLY A 201 6.77 -3.41 -3.33
CA GLY A 201 7.16 -3.44 -4.72
C GLY A 201 7.11 -2.06 -5.34
N ALA A 202 7.97 -1.82 -6.32
CA ALA A 202 8.07 -0.56 -7.02
C ALA A 202 8.63 -0.76 -8.43
N GLU A 203 8.40 0.21 -9.32
CA GLU A 203 8.99 0.25 -10.64
C GLU A 203 10.39 0.86 -10.59
N HIS A 204 11.26 0.43 -11.50
CA HIS A 204 12.60 1.02 -11.69
C HIS A 204 12.59 2.21 -12.68
N ASP A 205 11.47 2.86 -12.86
CA ASP A 205 11.31 4.03 -13.72
C ASP A 205 11.61 5.31 -12.92
N PRO A 206 12.23 6.35 -13.53
CA PRO A 206 12.46 7.64 -12.89
C PRO A 206 11.19 8.34 -12.38
N GLU A 207 10.03 8.04 -12.96
CA GLU A 207 8.74 8.48 -12.43
C GLU A 207 8.23 7.62 -11.29
N GLY A 208 8.78 6.40 -11.11
CA GLY A 208 8.62 5.43 -10.05
C GLY A 208 7.24 5.35 -9.42
N ALA A 209 6.43 4.37 -9.82
CA ALA A 209 5.22 4.03 -9.10
C ALA A 209 5.50 2.90 -8.10
N SER A 210 4.75 2.88 -7.00
CA SER A 210 4.68 1.71 -6.14
C SER A 210 3.79 0.65 -6.77
N VAL A 211 4.10 -0.61 -6.54
CA VAL A 211 3.36 -1.76 -7.06
C VAL A 211 2.78 -2.55 -5.91
N VAL A 212 1.48 -2.80 -5.94
CA VAL A 212 0.84 -3.68 -4.95
C VAL A 212 1.48 -5.06 -5.02
N THR A 213 2.15 -5.48 -3.97
CA THR A 213 2.91 -6.74 -3.93
C THR A 213 2.50 -7.56 -2.72
N ASP A 214 2.05 -8.80 -2.97
CA ASP A 214 1.75 -9.74 -1.89
C ASP A 214 3.01 -10.54 -1.53
N ILE A 215 3.53 -10.30 -0.34
CA ILE A 215 4.68 -11.01 0.23
C ILE A 215 4.25 -12.04 1.29
N SER A 216 2.97 -12.19 1.57
CA SER A 216 2.43 -13.02 2.66
C SER A 216 2.42 -14.52 2.34
N GLY A 217 2.44 -14.87 1.05
CA GLY A 217 2.28 -16.24 0.57
C GLY A 217 3.54 -17.11 0.63
N PHE A 218 4.71 -16.54 0.91
CA PHE A 218 5.97 -17.27 0.93
C PHE A 218 6.06 -18.21 2.15
N LYS A 219 6.50 -19.45 1.93
CA LYS A 219 6.69 -20.45 2.98
C LYS A 219 8.18 -20.62 3.27
N TRP A 220 8.60 -20.08 4.39
CA TRP A 220 9.95 -20.19 4.89
C TRP A 220 10.27 -21.62 5.35
N ASN A 221 11.46 -22.12 5.02
CA ASN A 221 11.98 -23.43 5.43
C ASN A 221 13.22 -23.28 6.32
N ASP A 222 13.48 -22.10 6.83
CA ASP A 222 14.66 -21.68 7.60
C ASP A 222 14.51 -21.81 9.13
N ALA A 223 13.53 -22.55 9.62
CA ALA A 223 13.21 -22.63 11.05
C ALA A 223 14.39 -23.10 11.91
N ASP A 224 15.22 -24.01 11.41
CA ASP A 224 16.40 -24.51 12.13
C ASP A 224 17.47 -23.41 12.20
N TRP A 225 17.72 -22.69 11.10
CA TRP A 225 18.63 -21.55 11.08
C TRP A 225 18.18 -20.44 12.05
N MET A 226 16.89 -20.09 12.07
CA MET A 226 16.32 -19.10 12.99
C MET A 226 16.54 -19.50 14.46
N LYS A 227 16.46 -20.80 14.77
CA LYS A 227 16.71 -21.31 16.11
C LYS A 227 18.21 -21.24 16.47
N GLU A 228 19.10 -21.56 15.54
CA GLU A 228 20.54 -21.49 15.75
C GLU A 228 21.02 -20.05 15.86
N ARG A 229 20.51 -19.14 15.00
CA ARG A 229 20.75 -17.69 15.06
C ARG A 229 20.47 -17.11 16.44
N SER A 230 19.41 -17.56 17.12
CA SER A 230 19.07 -17.07 18.46
C SER A 230 20.12 -17.43 19.53
N ARG A 231 21.02 -18.36 19.23
CA ARG A 231 22.11 -18.85 20.12
C ARG A 231 23.49 -18.38 19.68
N PHE A 232 23.55 -17.75 18.50
CA PHE A 232 24.82 -17.26 17.96
C PHE A 232 25.38 -16.13 18.84
N ASP A 233 26.62 -16.25 19.27
CA ASP A 233 27.38 -15.22 20.00
C ASP A 233 28.57 -14.80 19.14
N ASP A 234 28.43 -13.65 18.45
CA ASP A 234 29.44 -13.07 17.55
C ASP A 234 30.79 -12.77 18.24
N ARG A 235 30.77 -12.68 19.55
CA ARG A 235 32.03 -12.50 20.36
C ARG A 235 32.77 -13.77 20.63
N LYS A 236 32.18 -14.95 20.36
CA LYS A 236 32.75 -16.27 20.65
C LYS A 236 32.93 -17.13 19.42
N GLN A 237 32.34 -16.74 18.31
CA GLN A 237 32.40 -17.51 17.08
C GLN A 237 33.03 -16.65 15.97
N PRO A 238 33.84 -17.23 15.07
CA PRO A 238 34.36 -16.50 13.94
C PRO A 238 33.26 -16.10 13.00
N VAL A 239 33.40 -14.92 12.40
CA VAL A 239 32.51 -14.40 11.35
C VAL A 239 33.37 -14.17 10.12
N SER A 240 32.94 -14.74 8.99
CA SER A 240 33.50 -14.52 7.66
C SER A 240 32.39 -14.03 6.75
N VAL A 241 32.54 -12.86 6.14
CA VAL A 241 31.54 -12.21 5.30
C VAL A 241 32.05 -12.15 3.86
N TYR A 242 31.23 -12.61 2.94
CA TYR A 242 31.44 -12.42 1.51
C TYR A 242 30.56 -11.30 1.00
N GLU A 243 31.15 -10.23 0.52
CA GLU A 243 30.46 -9.07 -0.04
C GLU A 243 30.27 -9.22 -1.54
N THR A 244 29.03 -9.10 -2.02
CA THR A 244 28.72 -9.26 -3.44
C THR A 244 27.52 -8.45 -3.89
N SER A 245 27.44 -8.17 -5.18
CA SER A 245 26.24 -7.69 -5.87
C SER A 245 25.69 -8.80 -6.78
N LEU A 246 24.39 -8.85 -6.92
CA LEU A 246 23.72 -9.78 -7.82
C LEU A 246 23.08 -9.01 -8.98
N GLU A 247 22.99 -9.67 -10.13
CA GLU A 247 22.27 -9.15 -11.30
C GLU A 247 20.85 -9.76 -11.39
N GLU A 248 20.61 -10.87 -10.71
CA GLU A 248 19.30 -11.52 -10.58
C GLU A 248 19.22 -12.38 -9.32
N TRP A 249 18.03 -12.46 -8.72
CA TRP A 249 17.81 -13.27 -7.52
C TRP A 249 17.88 -14.79 -7.77
N LYS A 250 17.70 -15.21 -9.02
CA LYS A 250 17.66 -16.63 -9.41
C LYS A 250 19.03 -17.28 -9.54
N SER A 251 20.10 -16.53 -9.57
CA SER A 251 21.48 -17.06 -9.60
C SER A 251 21.97 -17.56 -8.22
N ALA A 252 21.02 -17.78 -7.30
CA ALA A 252 21.30 -18.14 -5.92
C ALA A 252 22.02 -19.47 -5.73
N GLU A 253 21.73 -20.48 -6.55
CA GLU A 253 22.27 -21.82 -6.36
C GLU A 253 23.81 -21.84 -6.42
N GLU A 254 24.40 -21.21 -7.43
CA GLU A 254 25.87 -21.12 -7.55
C GLU A 254 26.51 -20.32 -6.41
N LEU A 255 25.85 -19.24 -5.97
CA LEU A 255 26.31 -18.46 -4.82
C LEU A 255 26.26 -19.27 -3.53
N VAL A 256 25.16 -19.98 -3.28
CA VAL A 256 24.99 -20.83 -2.08
C VAL A 256 26.05 -21.93 -2.02
N GLU A 257 26.28 -22.63 -3.14
CA GLU A 257 27.32 -23.67 -3.25
C GLU A 257 28.71 -23.09 -2.97
N PHE A 258 29.06 -21.99 -3.62
CA PHE A 258 30.35 -21.32 -3.43
C PHE A 258 30.58 -20.91 -1.97
N LEU A 259 29.58 -20.25 -1.35
CA LEU A 259 29.71 -19.77 0.04
C LEU A 259 29.87 -20.93 1.04
N ALA A 260 29.17 -22.05 0.79
CA ALA A 260 29.27 -23.24 1.63
C ALA A 260 30.61 -23.96 1.46
N GLU A 261 31.16 -24.06 0.22
CA GLU A 261 32.45 -24.66 -0.05
C GLU A 261 33.63 -23.88 0.53
N GLU A 262 33.53 -22.54 0.55
CA GLU A 262 34.60 -21.65 1.05
C GLU A 262 34.46 -21.27 2.53
N ASP A 263 33.54 -21.93 3.27
CA ASP A 263 33.33 -21.76 4.71
C ASP A 263 32.95 -20.31 5.12
N PHE A 264 32.24 -19.55 4.26
CA PHE A 264 31.69 -18.27 4.64
C PHE A 264 30.50 -18.45 5.59
N THR A 265 30.42 -17.59 6.62
CA THR A 265 29.30 -17.60 7.58
C THR A 265 28.17 -16.65 7.18
N HIS A 266 28.48 -15.61 6.42
CA HIS A 266 27.54 -14.60 6.00
C HIS A 266 27.84 -14.14 4.58
N VAL A 267 26.79 -13.69 3.90
CA VAL A 267 26.89 -12.91 2.65
C VAL A 267 26.32 -11.52 2.89
N GLU A 268 27.01 -10.51 2.40
CA GLU A 268 26.51 -9.13 2.32
C GLU A 268 26.11 -8.82 0.88
N LEU A 269 24.81 -8.49 0.71
CA LEU A 269 24.21 -8.22 -0.59
C LEU A 269 23.99 -6.73 -0.79
N HIS A 270 24.44 -6.20 -1.94
CA HIS A 270 24.21 -4.82 -2.34
C HIS A 270 24.11 -4.66 -3.87
N PRO A 271 23.27 -3.71 -4.35
CA PRO A 271 22.12 -3.12 -3.62
C PRO A 271 20.94 -4.11 -3.63
N VAL A 272 20.07 -4.05 -2.64
CA VAL A 272 18.88 -4.92 -2.58
C VAL A 272 17.56 -4.18 -2.68
N MET A 273 17.51 -2.91 -2.27
CA MET A 273 16.30 -2.07 -2.32
C MET A 273 16.13 -1.41 -3.68
N GLU A 274 14.90 -1.03 -4.04
CA GLU A 274 14.63 -0.37 -5.32
C GLU A 274 15.24 1.03 -5.39
N TYR A 275 15.89 1.30 -6.50
CA TYR A 275 16.57 2.56 -6.79
C TYR A 275 16.20 3.07 -8.20
N LEU A 276 16.35 4.39 -8.44
CA LEU A 276 15.87 5.03 -9.65
C LEU A 276 16.88 5.05 -10.80
N ASP A 277 18.18 5.13 -10.49
CA ASP A 277 19.24 5.22 -11.50
C ASP A 277 20.45 4.35 -11.16
N ASP A 278 21.14 3.89 -12.20
CA ASP A 278 22.32 3.03 -12.07
C ASP A 278 23.62 3.80 -11.81
N ILE A 279 23.56 5.15 -11.82
CA ILE A 279 24.76 6.02 -11.67
C ILE A 279 25.38 5.85 -10.31
N THR A 280 24.57 5.64 -9.28
CA THR A 280 25.01 5.48 -7.91
C THR A 280 25.33 4.03 -7.54
N GLY A 281 25.26 3.09 -8.48
CA GLY A 281 25.44 1.66 -8.19
C GLY A 281 24.36 1.10 -7.29
N GLY A 282 23.13 1.65 -7.35
CA GLY A 282 21.99 1.20 -6.56
C GLY A 282 21.79 1.92 -5.23
N TYR A 283 22.62 2.92 -4.90
CA TYR A 283 22.53 3.62 -3.62
C TYR A 283 21.57 4.84 -3.61
N SER A 284 20.94 5.19 -4.74
CA SER A 284 19.86 6.18 -4.79
C SER A 284 18.50 5.53 -4.49
N THR A 285 18.40 4.87 -3.34
CA THR A 285 17.21 4.13 -2.92
C THR A 285 16.01 5.05 -2.74
N TYR A 286 14.87 4.70 -3.35
CA TYR A 286 13.62 5.43 -3.17
C TYR A 286 12.49 4.60 -2.55
N ALA A 287 12.58 3.26 -2.60
CA ALA A 287 11.62 2.35 -2.00
C ALA A 287 12.34 1.36 -1.07
N TYR A 288 12.39 1.70 0.21
CA TYR A 288 13.20 1.00 1.21
C TYR A 288 12.67 -0.39 1.61
N TYR A 289 11.41 -0.69 1.36
CA TYR A 289 10.77 -1.97 1.67
C TYR A 289 10.55 -2.84 0.43
N ALA A 290 10.88 -2.34 -0.76
CA ALA A 290 10.79 -3.07 -2.01
C ALA A 290 12.16 -3.62 -2.40
N PRO A 291 12.33 -4.93 -2.60
CA PRO A 291 13.50 -5.43 -3.30
C PRO A 291 13.51 -4.93 -4.74
N THR A 292 14.71 -4.65 -5.28
CA THR A 292 14.78 -4.11 -6.65
C THR A 292 14.13 -5.04 -7.67
N SER A 293 13.25 -4.48 -8.48
CA SER A 293 12.54 -5.18 -9.55
C SER A 293 13.46 -5.61 -10.71
N ARG A 294 14.67 -5.03 -10.77
CA ARG A 294 15.70 -5.36 -11.78
C ARG A 294 16.16 -6.80 -11.69
N PHE A 295 16.22 -7.35 -10.48
CA PHE A 295 16.79 -8.69 -10.23
C PHE A 295 15.72 -9.79 -10.13
N GLY A 296 14.46 -9.44 -10.14
CA GLY A 296 13.35 -10.37 -10.06
C GLY A 296 12.24 -9.91 -9.10
N SER A 297 11.36 -10.83 -8.73
CA SER A 297 10.25 -10.56 -7.83
C SER A 297 10.67 -10.58 -6.35
N ALA A 298 9.84 -10.00 -5.49
CA ALA A 298 9.99 -10.11 -4.04
C ALA A 298 10.01 -11.58 -3.56
N ALA A 299 9.24 -12.46 -4.21
CA ALA A 299 9.23 -13.88 -3.91
C ALA A 299 10.56 -14.57 -4.30
N ASP A 300 11.19 -14.16 -5.39
CA ASP A 300 12.52 -14.66 -5.78
C ASP A 300 13.57 -14.25 -4.74
N PHE A 301 13.49 -13.02 -4.23
CA PHE A 301 14.36 -12.55 -3.15
C PHE A 301 14.13 -13.31 -1.83
N GLN A 302 12.86 -13.55 -1.45
CA GLN A 302 12.55 -14.38 -0.27
C GLN A 302 13.12 -15.79 -0.41
N LYS A 303 13.02 -16.39 -1.62
CA LYS A 303 13.58 -17.71 -1.91
C LYS A 303 15.10 -17.72 -1.76
N LEU A 304 15.82 -16.71 -2.30
CA LEU A 304 17.26 -16.58 -2.13
C LEU A 304 17.66 -16.59 -0.63
N VAL A 305 16.99 -15.77 0.17
CA VAL A 305 17.28 -15.70 1.62
C VAL A 305 16.99 -17.04 2.32
N ASP A 306 15.89 -17.70 1.96
CA ASP A 306 15.53 -19.02 2.52
C ASP A 306 16.57 -20.09 2.19
N GLU A 307 17.08 -20.13 0.96
CA GLU A 307 18.13 -21.07 0.51
C GLU A 307 19.46 -20.80 1.21
N LEU A 308 19.87 -19.55 1.37
CA LEU A 308 21.06 -19.17 2.13
C LEU A 308 20.95 -19.61 3.60
N HIS A 309 19.82 -19.35 4.23
CA HIS A 309 19.56 -19.79 5.60
C HIS A 309 19.60 -21.31 5.76
N GLN A 310 19.02 -22.07 4.82
CA GLN A 310 19.09 -23.53 4.83
C GLN A 310 20.52 -24.06 4.68
N ALA A 311 21.40 -23.34 3.97
CA ALA A 311 22.82 -23.64 3.89
C ALA A 311 23.63 -23.19 5.13
N GLY A 312 22.98 -22.58 6.13
CA GLY A 312 23.64 -22.08 7.34
C GLY A 312 24.28 -20.70 7.19
N ILE A 313 24.02 -19.99 6.10
CA ILE A 313 24.63 -18.70 5.75
C ILE A 313 23.69 -17.56 6.16
N GLY A 314 24.20 -16.62 6.97
CA GLY A 314 23.47 -15.41 7.32
C GLY A 314 23.48 -14.37 6.18
N VAL A 315 22.41 -13.60 6.07
CA VAL A 315 22.28 -12.54 5.06
C VAL A 315 22.38 -11.17 5.71
N ILE A 316 23.26 -10.34 5.19
CA ILE A 316 23.43 -8.93 5.55
C ILE A 316 22.95 -8.12 4.34
N LEU A 317 22.08 -7.13 4.57
CA LEU A 317 21.66 -6.19 3.55
C LEU A 317 22.43 -4.89 3.72
N ASP A 318 23.14 -4.46 2.68
CA ASP A 318 23.75 -3.13 2.70
C ASP A 318 22.65 -2.07 2.60
N TRP A 319 22.56 -1.22 3.59
CA TRP A 319 21.50 -0.23 3.73
C TRP A 319 22.04 1.16 4.00
N THR A 320 21.80 2.06 3.05
CA THR A 320 22.26 3.46 3.13
C THR A 320 21.06 4.41 3.26
N PRO A 321 20.62 4.76 4.48
CA PRO A 321 19.43 5.59 4.70
C PRO A 321 19.69 7.10 4.56
N ALA A 322 20.80 7.51 3.96
CA ALA A 322 21.24 8.90 3.94
C ALA A 322 21.23 9.57 2.55
N GLN A 323 21.07 8.81 1.49
CA GLN A 323 21.15 9.31 0.11
C GLN A 323 19.76 9.31 -0.55
N PHE A 324 18.83 10.11 0.00
CA PHE A 324 17.51 10.25 -0.60
C PHE A 324 17.63 10.91 -1.99
N PRO A 325 17.08 10.27 -3.04
CA PRO A 325 17.11 10.82 -4.37
C PRO A 325 16.22 12.07 -4.48
N ARG A 326 16.66 13.05 -5.29
CA ARG A 326 15.92 14.30 -5.52
C ARG A 326 14.90 14.16 -6.66
N TYR A 327 14.07 13.13 -6.59
CA TYR A 327 12.99 12.90 -7.56
C TYR A 327 11.65 13.36 -6.97
N ALA A 328 10.75 13.82 -7.83
CA ALA A 328 9.43 14.31 -7.42
C ALA A 328 8.59 13.22 -6.71
N SER A 329 8.74 11.95 -7.13
CA SER A 329 8.06 10.80 -6.57
C SER A 329 8.73 10.19 -5.32
N GLY A 330 10.00 10.54 -5.03
CA GLY A 330 10.73 10.06 -3.85
C GLY A 330 10.27 10.68 -2.53
N LEU A 331 10.82 10.15 -1.43
CA LEU A 331 10.55 10.65 -0.06
C LEU A 331 11.06 12.07 0.14
#